data_1f4b41d710cebec9c069f7fe27904862
#
_entry.id   1f4b41d710cebec9c069f7fe27904862
#
_cell.length_a   1.000
_cell.length_b   1.000
_cell.length_c   1.000
_cell.angle_alpha   90.00
_cell.angle_beta   90.00
_cell.angle_gamma   90.00
#
_symmetry.space_group_name_H-M   'P 1'
#
loop_
_entity.id
_entity.type
_entity.pdbx_description
1 polymer ?
#
loop_
_entity_poly.entity_id
_entity_poly.type
_entity_poly.pdbx_seq_one_letter_code
_entity_poly.pdbx_strand_id
1 'polypeptide(L)'
;MKCFKPYSNVSILLFVISLSYFTASGQGKFKESYRVETIEMPKGLSGQTGGIDFLPDGRMVACFVRGEVMIYNLQTKEWKLFAEGLLLPLGILAISNSEVLVMQLTNLMRIKDTDGDGHADLYENATSDFGVSGNYHEFNYGPVKDKSGNLFFALNTASSGGGVRTIVRGELNTRGRDGVDGHHEMFSVVPYRGWVMQLTPDGKLHPFASGFRSPNGIGFDLNGNLFVTDNQSDWVPTSSLYHVRKNNFYGHPASLVWKKEWKNRDPFNAPIAELDKMRTRAAVLFPQGIMANSPTQPLADMTNGKFGPFSGQLFIGEINRDRILRVMLEKVGGEFQGACIPFIDGHGLRIGNNRLSFGPDGSLWVGQISFSGWVEGKPGIQRIVFTGDAPIDVYTMSLTSKGFDFIFTQPIDAATAANPTNYKIRRYRYEYKKKDPEEGIDIATQIDAQDVTIISSKPSQDGKKVSLTIGDLRPGFIYEVNLGDIKSAKGQPLSNKLICYTLNKLRT
;
A
#
# COMPACT_ATOMS: atom_id res chain seq x y z
N MET A 1 27.19 56.46 -6.45
CA MET A 1 28.32 55.75 -7.08
C MET A 1 28.99 54.91 -6.05
N LYS A 2 28.66 53.59 -5.98
CA LYS A 2 29.41 52.54 -5.28
C LYS A 2 29.40 51.29 -6.17
N CYS A 3 30.60 50.87 -6.57
CA CYS A 3 30.87 49.79 -7.50
C CYS A 3 30.45 48.42 -6.94
N PHE A 4 29.77 47.64 -7.75
CA PHE A 4 29.61 46.21 -7.54
C PHE A 4 30.87 45.46 -8.03
N LYS A 5 31.43 44.59 -7.18
CA LYS A 5 32.45 43.62 -7.57
C LYS A 5 31.77 42.36 -8.03
N PRO A 6 32.27 41.68 -9.06
CA PRO A 6 31.72 40.39 -9.49
C PRO A 6 32.26 39.26 -8.62
N TYR A 7 31.37 38.36 -8.20
CA TYR A 7 31.74 37.10 -7.55
C TYR A 7 32.16 36.06 -8.59
N SER A 8 33.26 35.43 -8.30
CA SER A 8 33.95 34.40 -9.09
C SER A 8 33.30 33.02 -8.98
N ASN A 9 33.28 32.38 -10.12
CA ASN A 9 33.38 30.93 -10.38
C ASN A 9 32.87 29.95 -9.32
N VAL A 10 31.68 29.42 -9.50
CA VAL A 10 31.22 28.18 -8.94
C VAL A 10 31.47 27.06 -9.97
N SER A 11 32.43 26.20 -9.68
CA SER A 11 32.68 24.99 -10.45
C SER A 11 31.53 24.01 -10.21
N ILE A 12 30.68 23.80 -11.21
CA ILE A 12 29.65 22.77 -11.22
C ILE A 12 30.35 21.45 -11.48
N LEU A 13 30.49 20.64 -10.43
CA LEU A 13 30.92 19.25 -10.53
C LEU A 13 29.73 18.43 -11.09
N LEU A 14 29.75 18.14 -12.39
CA LEU A 14 28.82 17.23 -13.02
C LEU A 14 29.11 15.81 -12.51
N PHE A 15 28.30 15.33 -11.56
CA PHE A 15 28.22 13.91 -11.25
C PHE A 15 27.47 13.20 -12.40
N VAL A 16 28.22 12.60 -13.30
CA VAL A 16 27.66 11.69 -14.28
C VAL A 16 27.30 10.39 -13.55
N ILE A 17 26.04 10.28 -13.12
CA ILE A 17 25.47 9.00 -12.68
C ILE A 17 25.30 8.18 -13.97
N SER A 18 26.15 7.19 -14.15
CA SER A 18 25.96 6.15 -15.16
C SER A 18 24.72 5.34 -14.80
N LEU A 19 23.55 5.71 -15.32
CA LEU A 19 22.40 4.82 -15.39
C LEU A 19 22.78 3.65 -16.30
N SER A 20 23.18 2.54 -15.71
CA SER A 20 23.20 1.27 -16.41
C SER A 20 21.78 0.89 -16.78
N TYR A 21 21.42 1.11 -18.02
CA TYR A 21 20.21 0.56 -18.62
C TYR A 21 20.30 -0.97 -18.58
N PHE A 22 19.66 -1.59 -17.58
CA PHE A 22 19.38 -3.02 -17.61
C PHE A 22 18.34 -3.26 -18.69
N THR A 23 18.78 -3.81 -19.80
CA THR A 23 17.96 -4.09 -20.96
C THR A 23 16.89 -5.14 -20.70
N ALA A 24 15.77 -4.81 -21.11
CA ALA A 24 14.40 -5.28 -21.16
C ALA A 24 14.14 -6.68 -21.76
N SER A 25 14.88 -7.74 -21.42
CA SER A 25 14.59 -9.08 -21.95
C SER A 25 13.52 -9.86 -21.18
N GLY A 26 13.19 -9.47 -19.94
CA GLY A 26 12.09 -10.05 -19.16
C GLY A 26 10.70 -9.45 -19.46
N GLN A 27 10.67 -8.27 -20.10
CA GLN A 27 9.44 -7.52 -20.37
C GLN A 27 8.52 -8.16 -21.42
N GLY A 28 9.04 -8.99 -22.32
CA GLY A 28 8.26 -9.59 -23.41
C GLY A 28 7.15 -10.53 -22.90
N LYS A 29 7.49 -11.44 -21.98
CA LYS A 29 6.57 -12.47 -21.49
C LYS A 29 5.46 -11.92 -20.58
N PHE A 30 5.73 -10.85 -19.84
CA PHE A 30 4.68 -10.22 -19.02
C PHE A 30 3.57 -9.61 -19.91
N LYS A 31 3.94 -8.94 -21.01
CA LYS A 31 2.97 -8.41 -21.99
C LYS A 31 2.13 -9.48 -22.67
N GLU A 32 2.65 -10.69 -22.80
CA GLU A 32 1.88 -11.83 -23.29
C GLU A 32 0.88 -12.32 -22.23
N SER A 33 1.24 -12.26 -20.93
CA SER A 33 0.42 -12.76 -19.82
C SER A 33 -0.67 -11.78 -19.37
N TYR A 34 -0.41 -10.47 -19.47
CA TYR A 34 -1.33 -9.42 -19.01
C TYR A 34 -1.38 -8.26 -19.98
N ARG A 35 -2.59 -7.77 -20.23
CA ARG A 35 -2.86 -6.60 -21.08
C ARG A 35 -3.44 -5.48 -20.24
N VAL A 36 -2.85 -4.28 -20.35
CA VAL A 36 -3.34 -3.05 -19.72
C VAL A 36 -4.22 -2.30 -20.70
N GLU A 37 -5.45 -2.04 -20.29
CA GLU A 37 -6.47 -1.30 -21.05
C GLU A 37 -6.80 0.00 -20.33
N THR A 38 -6.95 1.09 -21.05
CA THR A 38 -7.40 2.37 -20.50
C THR A 38 -8.90 2.53 -20.70
N ILE A 39 -9.62 2.88 -19.64
CA ILE A 39 -11.05 3.21 -19.71
C ILE A 39 -11.20 4.67 -20.10
N GLU A 40 -12.00 4.92 -21.11
CA GLU A 40 -12.31 6.28 -21.53
C GLU A 40 -13.20 6.96 -20.50
N MET A 41 -12.78 8.14 -20.07
CA MET A 41 -13.49 8.90 -19.03
C MET A 41 -14.45 9.92 -19.67
N PRO A 42 -15.61 10.18 -19.06
CA PRO A 42 -16.56 11.20 -19.55
C PRO A 42 -15.88 12.58 -19.64
N LYS A 43 -16.25 13.35 -20.64
CA LYS A 43 -15.78 14.72 -20.78
C LYS A 43 -16.21 15.56 -19.58
N GLY A 44 -15.26 16.27 -18.97
CA GLY A 44 -15.49 17.13 -17.80
C GLY A 44 -15.30 16.44 -16.44
N LEU A 45 -15.20 15.11 -16.40
CA LEU A 45 -14.82 14.38 -15.19
C LEU A 45 -13.32 14.50 -14.97
N SER A 46 -12.90 14.80 -13.73
CA SER A 46 -11.47 14.98 -13.42
C SER A 46 -10.64 13.69 -13.54
N GLY A 47 -11.30 12.53 -13.40
CA GLY A 47 -10.67 11.23 -13.42
C GLY A 47 -9.87 10.89 -12.14
N GLN A 48 -9.78 11.79 -11.18
CA GLN A 48 -9.11 11.56 -9.89
C GLN A 48 -9.86 10.50 -9.07
N THR A 49 -9.47 9.22 -9.21
CA THR A 49 -10.26 8.10 -8.69
C THR A 49 -9.99 7.85 -7.20
N GLY A 50 -10.99 8.12 -6.37
CA GLY A 50 -10.94 7.93 -4.91
C GLY A 50 -11.31 6.52 -4.46
N GLY A 51 -12.18 5.83 -5.20
CA GLY A 51 -12.63 4.46 -4.90
C GLY A 51 -13.21 3.76 -6.10
N ILE A 52 -13.11 2.44 -6.15
CA ILE A 52 -13.73 1.57 -7.17
C ILE A 52 -14.31 0.34 -6.48
N ASP A 53 -15.52 -0.03 -6.87
CA ASP A 53 -16.15 -1.30 -6.50
C ASP A 53 -17.09 -1.78 -7.61
N PHE A 54 -17.68 -2.95 -7.45
CA PHE A 54 -18.64 -3.52 -8.40
C PHE A 54 -19.98 -3.77 -7.74
N LEU A 55 -21.04 -3.30 -8.40
CA LEU A 55 -22.41 -3.59 -8.01
C LEU A 55 -22.72 -5.08 -8.22
N PRO A 56 -23.70 -5.66 -7.50
CA PRO A 56 -24.07 -7.08 -7.68
C PRO A 56 -24.44 -7.47 -9.11
N ASP A 57 -24.94 -6.53 -9.91
CA ASP A 57 -25.27 -6.75 -11.33
C ASP A 57 -24.05 -6.71 -12.28
N GLY A 58 -22.85 -6.45 -11.73
CA GLY A 58 -21.59 -6.43 -12.47
C GLY A 58 -21.20 -5.08 -13.06
N ARG A 59 -22.00 -4.03 -12.89
CA ARG A 59 -21.58 -2.67 -13.25
C ARG A 59 -20.52 -2.18 -12.24
N MET A 60 -19.55 -1.42 -12.73
CA MET A 60 -18.57 -0.76 -11.88
C MET A 60 -19.16 0.52 -11.29
N VAL A 61 -18.90 0.77 -10.01
CA VAL A 61 -19.16 2.05 -9.35
C VAL A 61 -17.83 2.66 -8.90
N ALA A 62 -17.63 3.95 -9.16
CA ALA A 62 -16.42 4.66 -8.76
C ALA A 62 -16.75 6.04 -8.20
N CYS A 63 -16.05 6.45 -7.13
CA CYS A 63 -16.09 7.82 -6.64
C CYS A 63 -14.84 8.59 -7.07
N PHE A 64 -15.03 9.89 -7.30
CA PHE A 64 -13.97 10.79 -7.76
C PHE A 64 -13.73 11.90 -6.76
N VAL A 65 -12.48 12.26 -6.58
CA VAL A 65 -12.00 13.21 -5.54
C VAL A 65 -12.76 14.54 -5.53
N ARG A 66 -13.27 14.97 -6.68
CA ARG A 66 -14.05 16.22 -6.80
C ARG A 66 -15.49 16.09 -6.28
N GLY A 67 -15.98 14.86 -6.02
CA GLY A 67 -17.25 14.63 -5.34
C GLY A 67 -18.31 13.83 -6.13
N GLU A 68 -17.98 13.36 -7.32
CA GLU A 68 -18.90 12.56 -8.14
C GLU A 68 -18.80 11.07 -7.77
N VAL A 69 -19.94 10.37 -7.86
CA VAL A 69 -20.04 8.90 -7.92
C VAL A 69 -20.65 8.54 -9.27
N MET A 70 -19.91 7.75 -10.03
CA MET A 70 -20.30 7.35 -11.37
C MET A 70 -20.47 5.83 -11.45
N ILE A 71 -21.46 5.38 -12.24
CA ILE A 71 -21.63 3.97 -12.58
C ILE A 71 -21.22 3.76 -14.05
N TYR A 72 -20.39 2.74 -14.28
CA TYR A 72 -19.93 2.36 -15.61
C TYR A 72 -20.46 0.98 -15.98
N ASN A 73 -21.15 0.91 -17.12
CA ASN A 73 -21.60 -0.36 -17.69
C ASN A 73 -20.47 -0.97 -18.53
N LEU A 74 -19.99 -2.15 -18.16
CA LEU A 74 -18.87 -2.82 -18.81
C LEU A 74 -19.21 -3.29 -20.24
N GLN A 75 -20.49 -3.51 -20.53
CA GLN A 75 -20.97 -4.02 -21.84
C GLN A 75 -21.18 -2.88 -22.83
N THR A 76 -21.95 -1.84 -22.44
CA THR A 76 -22.25 -0.70 -23.30
C THR A 76 -21.13 0.35 -23.30
N LYS A 77 -20.21 0.29 -22.32
CA LYS A 77 -19.13 1.28 -22.08
C LYS A 77 -19.65 2.69 -21.77
N GLU A 78 -20.87 2.77 -21.25
CA GLU A 78 -21.51 4.03 -20.88
C GLU A 78 -21.32 4.34 -19.41
N TRP A 79 -21.10 5.62 -19.12
CA TRP A 79 -21.06 6.18 -17.79
C TRP A 79 -22.36 6.88 -17.45
N LYS A 80 -22.86 6.69 -16.21
CA LYS A 80 -23.98 7.45 -15.65
C LYS A 80 -23.56 8.08 -14.33
N LEU A 81 -23.95 9.32 -14.11
CA LEU A 81 -23.83 9.98 -12.81
C LEU A 81 -24.82 9.33 -11.85
N PHE A 82 -24.33 8.83 -10.71
CA PHE A 82 -25.17 8.25 -9.66
C PHE A 82 -25.38 9.23 -8.50
N ALA A 83 -24.32 9.92 -8.08
CA ALA A 83 -24.38 10.91 -7.00
C ALA A 83 -23.29 11.96 -7.19
N GLU A 84 -23.48 13.14 -6.58
CA GLU A 84 -22.50 14.23 -6.59
C GLU A 84 -22.54 15.06 -5.30
N GLY A 85 -21.66 16.06 -5.15
CA GLY A 85 -21.64 16.96 -4.01
C GLY A 85 -20.91 16.39 -2.78
N LEU A 86 -20.13 15.31 -2.93
CA LEU A 86 -19.36 14.70 -1.87
C LEU A 86 -18.06 15.46 -1.62
N LEU A 87 -17.57 15.42 -0.38
CA LEU A 87 -16.33 16.09 0.01
C LEU A 87 -15.16 15.12 0.03
N LEU A 88 -14.29 15.18 -0.99
CA LEU A 88 -13.06 14.39 -1.09
C LEU A 88 -13.32 12.89 -0.81
N PRO A 89 -14.18 12.21 -1.60
CA PRO A 89 -14.43 10.79 -1.40
C PRO A 89 -13.21 9.96 -1.81
N LEU A 90 -12.72 9.13 -0.87
CA LEU A 90 -11.50 8.32 -1.04
C LEU A 90 -11.72 6.82 -0.79
N GLY A 91 -12.96 6.39 -0.81
CA GLY A 91 -13.33 5.00 -0.77
C GLY A 91 -14.82 4.80 -1.01
N ILE A 92 -15.16 3.67 -1.60
CA ILE A 92 -16.54 3.28 -1.93
C ILE A 92 -16.72 1.79 -1.68
N LEU A 93 -17.90 1.41 -1.21
CA LEU A 93 -18.32 0.02 -1.02
C LEU A 93 -19.73 -0.14 -1.57
N ALA A 94 -19.91 -1.02 -2.54
CA ALA A 94 -21.21 -1.38 -3.08
C ALA A 94 -21.99 -2.23 -2.07
N ILE A 95 -23.23 -1.84 -1.78
CA ILE A 95 -24.14 -2.56 -0.89
C ILE A 95 -25.20 -3.30 -1.68
N SER A 96 -25.77 -2.65 -2.67
CA SER A 96 -26.73 -3.22 -3.62
C SER A 96 -26.58 -2.57 -4.99
N ASN A 97 -27.46 -2.87 -5.94
CA ASN A 97 -27.49 -2.22 -7.26
C ASN A 97 -27.88 -0.73 -7.21
N SER A 98 -28.46 -0.30 -6.08
CA SER A 98 -28.98 1.06 -5.85
C SER A 98 -28.43 1.72 -4.58
N GLU A 99 -27.46 1.11 -3.89
CA GLU A 99 -26.94 1.64 -2.63
C GLU A 99 -25.43 1.45 -2.52
N VAL A 100 -24.71 2.51 -2.11
CA VAL A 100 -23.27 2.50 -1.82
C VAL A 100 -22.97 3.18 -0.49
N LEU A 101 -21.85 2.79 0.13
CA LEU A 101 -21.21 3.54 1.21
C LEU A 101 -20.00 4.26 0.64
N VAL A 102 -19.88 5.56 0.94
CA VAL A 102 -18.75 6.39 0.47
C VAL A 102 -18.04 7.01 1.66
N MET A 103 -16.74 6.78 1.76
CA MET A 103 -15.90 7.41 2.76
C MET A 103 -15.44 8.77 2.26
N GLN A 104 -15.86 9.81 2.97
CA GLN A 104 -15.49 11.20 2.71
C GLN A 104 -14.51 11.74 3.76
N LEU A 105 -14.01 12.95 3.55
CA LEU A 105 -13.16 13.64 4.54
C LEU A 105 -13.85 13.78 5.90
N THR A 106 -15.15 13.99 5.92
CA THR A 106 -15.90 14.35 7.14
C THR A 106 -16.69 13.21 7.74
N ASN A 107 -17.06 12.18 7.00
CA ASN A 107 -17.94 11.10 7.47
C ASN A 107 -17.95 9.90 6.53
N LEU A 108 -18.54 8.81 6.97
CA LEU A 108 -18.99 7.72 6.12
C LEU A 108 -20.46 7.99 5.74
N MET A 109 -20.70 8.13 4.43
CA MET A 109 -22.02 8.45 3.90
C MET A 109 -22.65 7.19 3.28
N ARG A 110 -23.93 6.95 3.54
CA ARG A 110 -24.79 6.01 2.83
C ARG A 110 -25.52 6.78 1.74
N ILE A 111 -25.47 6.30 0.53
CA ILE A 111 -26.05 6.95 -0.63
C ILE A 111 -26.90 5.93 -1.38
N LYS A 112 -28.15 6.27 -1.64
CA LYS A 112 -29.12 5.35 -2.22
C LYS A 112 -30.03 6.03 -3.24
N ASP A 113 -30.34 5.33 -4.31
CA ASP A 113 -31.42 5.56 -5.23
C ASP A 113 -32.65 4.80 -4.71
N THR A 114 -33.69 5.51 -4.26
CA THR A 114 -34.88 4.92 -3.65
C THR A 114 -36.05 4.78 -4.61
N ASP A 115 -36.08 5.54 -5.72
CA ASP A 115 -37.15 5.52 -6.71
C ASP A 115 -36.79 4.73 -7.98
N GLY A 116 -35.50 4.35 -8.14
CA GLY A 116 -35.04 3.47 -9.22
C GLY A 116 -34.75 4.17 -10.53
N ASP A 117 -34.57 5.49 -10.56
CA ASP A 117 -34.28 6.26 -11.77
C ASP A 117 -32.81 6.20 -12.18
N GLY A 118 -31.94 5.65 -11.31
CA GLY A 118 -30.52 5.50 -11.52
C GLY A 118 -29.70 6.66 -10.95
N HIS A 119 -30.35 7.60 -10.26
CA HIS A 119 -29.76 8.71 -9.52
C HIS A 119 -30.05 8.56 -8.03
N ALA A 120 -29.08 8.86 -7.20
CA ALA A 120 -29.27 8.80 -5.74
C ALA A 120 -30.05 10.02 -5.23
N ASP A 121 -31.13 9.75 -4.50
CA ASP A 121 -32.01 10.73 -3.88
C ASP A 121 -31.95 10.72 -2.34
N LEU A 122 -31.29 9.71 -1.74
CA LEU A 122 -31.11 9.59 -0.29
C LEU A 122 -29.63 9.63 0.09
N TYR A 123 -29.27 10.57 0.99
CA TYR A 123 -27.93 10.76 1.55
C TYR A 123 -28.02 10.72 3.08
N GLU A 124 -27.55 9.63 3.68
CA GLU A 124 -27.60 9.43 5.13
C GLU A 124 -26.20 9.37 5.74
N ASN A 125 -26.02 10.02 6.87
CA ASN A 125 -24.78 9.90 7.65
C ASN A 125 -24.73 8.52 8.34
N ALA A 126 -23.87 7.61 7.86
CA ALA A 126 -23.67 6.32 8.52
C ALA A 126 -22.85 6.46 9.83
N THR A 127 -21.84 7.33 9.83
CA THR A 127 -21.13 7.77 11.04
C THR A 127 -20.27 8.99 10.75
N SER A 128 -20.19 9.87 11.75
CA SER A 128 -19.27 11.02 11.79
C SER A 128 -18.57 11.14 13.14
N ASP A 129 -18.54 10.08 13.95
CA ASP A 129 -18.08 10.08 15.35
C ASP A 129 -16.55 10.01 15.46
N PHE A 130 -15.85 10.78 14.59
CA PHE A 130 -14.41 10.99 14.62
C PHE A 130 -14.09 12.47 14.37
N GLY A 131 -12.91 12.89 14.76
CA GLY A 131 -12.49 14.30 14.63
C GLY A 131 -12.12 14.72 13.20
N VAL A 132 -12.32 16.01 12.91
CA VAL A 132 -11.93 16.66 11.65
C VAL A 132 -11.37 18.05 11.98
N SER A 133 -10.11 18.30 11.65
CA SER A 133 -9.45 19.61 11.88
C SER A 133 -9.39 20.48 10.63
N GLY A 134 -9.79 19.96 9.48
CA GLY A 134 -9.63 20.60 8.19
C GLY A 134 -8.18 20.64 7.70
N ASN A 135 -7.27 19.89 8.33
CA ASN A 135 -5.92 19.70 7.81
C ASN A 135 -5.98 18.88 6.51
N TYR A 136 -5.22 19.29 5.50
CA TYR A 136 -5.26 18.66 4.17
C TYR A 136 -4.86 17.18 4.19
N HIS A 137 -4.06 16.74 5.17
CA HIS A 137 -3.53 15.39 5.26
C HIS A 137 -4.44 14.43 6.03
N GLU A 138 -5.51 14.88 6.64
CA GLU A 138 -6.48 14.06 7.38
C GLU A 138 -7.37 13.22 6.44
N PHE A 139 -6.79 12.54 5.46
CA PHE A 139 -7.49 11.63 4.56
C PHE A 139 -8.14 10.46 5.31
N ASN A 140 -9.24 9.94 4.77
CA ASN A 140 -9.95 8.77 5.30
C ASN A 140 -10.07 7.71 4.20
N TYR A 141 -9.77 6.45 4.51
CA TYR A 141 -9.73 5.36 3.55
C TYR A 141 -10.54 4.15 4.01
N GLY A 142 -11.12 3.43 3.08
CA GLY A 142 -12.10 2.38 3.26
C GLY A 142 -13.49 2.85 2.79
N PRO A 143 -14.61 2.27 3.26
CA PRO A 143 -14.68 1.17 4.19
C PRO A 143 -14.44 -0.19 3.54
N VAL A 144 -14.07 -1.17 4.36
CA VAL A 144 -14.13 -2.59 4.01
C VAL A 144 -15.03 -3.32 4.99
N LYS A 145 -15.71 -4.39 4.55
CA LYS A 145 -16.70 -5.11 5.35
C LYS A 145 -16.24 -6.53 5.66
N ASP A 146 -16.32 -6.93 6.93
CA ASP A 146 -16.09 -8.30 7.36
C ASP A 146 -17.33 -9.19 7.19
N LYS A 147 -17.16 -10.50 7.42
CA LYS A 147 -18.24 -11.49 7.31
C LYS A 147 -19.37 -11.30 8.33
N SER A 148 -19.13 -10.56 9.41
CA SER A 148 -20.09 -10.23 10.45
C SER A 148 -20.84 -8.92 10.17
N GLY A 149 -20.53 -8.24 9.07
CA GLY A 149 -21.13 -6.98 8.66
C GLY A 149 -20.49 -5.75 9.29
N ASN A 150 -19.40 -5.89 10.08
CA ASN A 150 -18.68 -4.74 10.58
C ASN A 150 -17.93 -4.04 9.43
N LEU A 151 -17.91 -2.71 9.47
CA LEU A 151 -17.15 -1.89 8.55
C LEU A 151 -15.87 -1.40 9.24
N PHE A 152 -14.77 -1.41 8.49
CA PHE A 152 -13.50 -0.90 8.96
C PHE A 152 -12.98 0.18 8.02
N PHE A 153 -12.42 1.25 8.59
CA PHE A 153 -11.82 2.34 7.84
C PHE A 153 -10.65 2.95 8.60
N ALA A 154 -9.77 3.64 7.90
CA ALA A 154 -8.54 4.20 8.43
C ALA A 154 -8.53 5.72 8.33
N LEU A 155 -8.02 6.38 9.38
CA LEU A 155 -7.98 7.83 9.52
C LEU A 155 -6.51 8.29 9.59
N ASN A 156 -6.08 9.12 8.65
CA ASN A 156 -4.74 9.70 8.64
C ASN A 156 -4.53 10.74 9.74
N THR A 157 -3.28 10.93 10.15
CA THR A 157 -2.86 12.04 11.00
C THR A 157 -2.89 13.38 10.23
N ALA A 158 -2.88 14.48 10.96
CA ALA A 158 -2.62 15.79 10.42
C ALA A 158 -1.13 15.97 10.09
N SER A 159 -0.80 16.88 9.17
CA SER A 159 0.57 17.28 8.82
C SER A 159 0.84 18.72 9.26
N SER A 160 2.05 18.97 9.76
CA SER A 160 2.50 20.32 10.17
C SER A 160 2.43 21.34 9.01
N GLY A 161 2.67 20.89 7.77
CA GLY A 161 2.66 21.77 6.59
C GLY A 161 1.31 22.39 6.24
N GLY A 162 0.18 21.84 6.74
CA GLY A 162 -1.17 22.35 6.43
C GLY A 162 -1.83 23.15 7.53
N GLY A 163 -1.27 23.14 8.72
CA GLY A 163 -1.86 23.76 9.92
C GLY A 163 -3.22 23.19 10.29
N VAL A 164 -3.80 23.68 11.36
CA VAL A 164 -5.15 23.36 11.83
C VAL A 164 -6.09 24.50 11.45
N ARG A 165 -7.20 24.16 10.80
CA ARG A 165 -8.24 25.14 10.45
C ARG A 165 -9.06 25.50 11.68
N THR A 166 -9.76 26.64 11.62
CA THR A 166 -10.65 27.12 12.69
C THR A 166 -11.89 26.24 12.85
N ILE A 167 -12.34 25.58 11.79
CA ILE A 167 -13.47 24.65 11.82
C ILE A 167 -12.96 23.29 12.22
N VAL A 168 -13.34 22.82 13.40
CA VAL A 168 -12.93 21.56 14.01
C VAL A 168 -14.16 20.81 14.49
N ARG A 169 -14.22 19.52 14.22
CA ARG A 169 -15.15 18.61 14.87
C ARG A 169 -14.39 17.69 15.84
N GLY A 170 -14.87 17.60 17.06
CA GLY A 170 -14.25 16.87 18.16
C GLY A 170 -13.40 17.76 19.06
N GLU A 171 -12.91 17.17 20.16
CA GLU A 171 -12.02 17.85 21.11
C GLU A 171 -10.66 18.15 20.48
N LEU A 172 -10.20 19.37 20.64
CA LEU A 172 -8.87 19.78 20.17
C LEU A 172 -7.80 19.30 21.16
N ASN A 173 -6.89 18.45 20.68
CA ASN A 173 -5.71 18.05 21.42
C ASN A 173 -4.50 18.93 21.05
N THR A 174 -3.83 19.48 22.05
CA THR A 174 -2.61 20.28 21.90
C THR A 174 -1.34 19.53 22.25
N ARG A 175 -1.43 18.35 22.85
CA ARG A 175 -0.28 17.50 23.20
C ARG A 175 0.30 16.86 21.97
N GLY A 176 1.62 16.71 21.93
CA GLY A 176 2.30 16.16 20.76
C GLY A 176 2.20 17.03 19.52
N ARG A 177 1.97 18.34 19.71
CA ARG A 177 1.80 19.32 18.66
C ARG A 177 3.08 20.13 18.38
N ASP A 178 4.23 19.61 18.76
CA ASP A 178 5.52 20.27 18.53
C ASP A 178 5.87 20.49 17.05
N GLY A 179 5.02 20.01 16.16
CA GLY A 179 5.04 20.33 14.73
C GLY A 179 4.83 21.82 14.43
N VAL A 180 4.35 22.60 15.39
CA VAL A 180 4.32 24.08 15.26
C VAL A 180 5.74 24.65 15.19
N ASP A 181 6.70 23.98 15.84
CA ASP A 181 8.10 24.37 15.92
C ASP A 181 9.00 23.58 14.92
N GLY A 182 8.40 22.79 14.02
CA GLY A 182 9.11 22.05 12.98
C GLY A 182 9.71 20.71 13.40
N HIS A 183 9.51 20.25 14.63
CA HIS A 183 10.12 19.02 15.16
C HIS A 183 9.31 17.75 14.87
N HIS A 184 8.00 17.85 14.58
CA HIS A 184 7.15 16.70 14.22
C HIS A 184 6.37 16.96 12.94
N GLU A 185 6.52 16.07 11.98
CA GLU A 185 5.83 16.20 10.70
C GLU A 185 4.35 15.86 10.82
N MET A 186 4.00 14.87 11.68
CA MET A 186 2.66 14.30 11.79
C MET A 186 2.16 14.27 13.23
N PHE A 187 0.91 14.65 13.45
CA PHE A 187 0.29 14.73 14.77
C PHE A 187 -1.22 14.42 14.74
N SER A 188 -1.81 14.09 15.90
CA SER A 188 -3.22 13.75 16.02
C SER A 188 -3.95 14.86 16.82
N VAL A 189 -4.54 15.81 16.12
CA VAL A 189 -5.12 17.03 16.69
C VAL A 189 -6.53 16.81 17.22
N VAL A 190 -7.28 15.95 16.59
CA VAL A 190 -8.69 15.65 16.87
C VAL A 190 -8.90 14.14 17.00
N PRO A 191 -10.00 13.70 17.64
CA PRO A 191 -10.20 12.29 18.01
C PRO A 191 -9.99 11.31 16.89
N TYR A 192 -9.19 10.30 17.21
CA TYR A 192 -8.91 9.09 16.41
C TYR A 192 -8.13 9.28 15.12
N ARG A 193 -7.43 10.43 14.94
CA ARG A 193 -6.47 10.54 13.85
C ARG A 193 -5.26 9.62 14.10
N GLY A 194 -4.87 8.86 13.07
CA GLY A 194 -3.87 7.78 13.16
C GLY A 194 -4.44 6.46 13.71
N TRP A 195 -5.74 6.22 13.53
CA TRP A 195 -6.45 5.02 13.96
C TRP A 195 -7.12 4.28 12.81
N VAL A 196 -7.30 2.97 13.00
CA VAL A 196 -8.30 2.16 12.31
C VAL A 196 -9.54 2.11 13.20
N MET A 197 -10.70 2.36 12.60
CA MET A 197 -12.01 2.38 13.27
C MET A 197 -12.83 1.19 12.83
N GLN A 198 -13.72 0.72 13.70
CA GLN A 198 -14.73 -0.31 13.45
C GLN A 198 -16.12 0.26 13.68
N LEU A 199 -16.96 0.23 12.65
CA LEU A 199 -18.39 0.52 12.75
C LEU A 199 -19.16 -0.80 12.77
N THR A 200 -19.89 -1.06 13.85
CA THR A 200 -20.68 -2.28 13.98
C THR A 200 -22.04 -2.15 13.29
N PRO A 201 -22.75 -3.26 12.95
CA PRO A 201 -24.02 -3.21 12.25
C PRO A 201 -25.13 -2.46 13.01
N ASP A 202 -25.03 -2.31 14.35
CA ASP A 202 -25.91 -1.50 15.18
C ASP A 202 -25.55 0.00 15.18
N GLY A 203 -24.63 0.43 14.30
CA GLY A 203 -24.26 1.82 14.10
C GLY A 203 -23.28 2.40 15.12
N LYS A 204 -22.68 1.58 16.00
CA LYS A 204 -21.70 2.06 16.97
C LYS A 204 -20.28 2.07 16.39
N LEU A 205 -19.63 3.23 16.51
CA LEU A 205 -18.24 3.40 16.12
C LEU A 205 -17.29 3.11 17.28
N HIS A 206 -16.30 2.25 17.04
CA HIS A 206 -15.30 1.86 18.03
C HIS A 206 -13.89 2.13 17.50
N PRO A 207 -12.97 2.70 18.32
CA PRO A 207 -11.56 2.71 18.01
C PRO A 207 -11.03 1.27 18.03
N PHE A 208 -10.41 0.83 16.94
CA PHE A 208 -10.00 -0.56 16.77
C PHE A 208 -8.50 -0.77 17.00
N ALA A 209 -7.66 0.04 16.33
CA ALA A 209 -6.20 -0.04 16.44
C ALA A 209 -5.56 1.32 16.18
N SER A 210 -4.41 1.57 16.80
CA SER A 210 -3.73 2.87 16.79
C SER A 210 -2.30 2.78 16.27
N GLY A 211 -1.66 3.91 16.03
CA GLY A 211 -0.23 3.96 15.67
C GLY A 211 0.03 4.04 14.18
N PHE A 212 -0.92 4.53 13.42
CA PHE A 212 -0.77 4.79 11.98
C PHE A 212 -0.44 6.26 11.73
N ARG A 213 0.32 6.50 10.67
CA ARG A 213 0.64 7.84 10.20
C ARG A 213 -0.25 8.27 9.03
N SER A 214 -0.15 7.52 7.94
CA SER A 214 -0.87 7.78 6.69
C SER A 214 -1.32 6.46 6.06
N PRO A 215 -2.29 5.76 6.71
CA PRO A 215 -2.77 4.46 6.25
C PRO A 215 -3.59 4.61 4.98
N ASN A 216 -2.93 4.55 3.81
CA ASN A 216 -3.57 4.78 2.51
C ASN A 216 -4.42 3.62 1.99
N GLY A 217 -4.41 2.49 2.64
CA GLY A 217 -5.24 1.37 2.20
C GLY A 217 -5.56 0.37 3.29
N ILE A 218 -6.74 -0.19 3.21
CA ILE A 218 -7.28 -1.19 4.13
C ILE A 218 -7.95 -2.30 3.33
N GLY A 219 -7.77 -3.56 3.72
CA GLY A 219 -8.35 -4.71 3.03
C GLY A 219 -8.26 -5.99 3.85
N PHE A 220 -9.01 -6.99 3.45
CA PHE A 220 -8.96 -8.33 4.04
C PHE A 220 -8.23 -9.32 3.14
N ASP A 221 -7.53 -10.30 3.75
CA ASP A 221 -7.11 -11.50 3.04
C ASP A 221 -8.27 -12.52 2.90
N LEU A 222 -8.03 -13.64 2.21
CA LEU A 222 -9.03 -14.70 2.02
C LEU A 222 -9.57 -15.28 3.34
N ASN A 223 -8.79 -15.20 4.41
CA ASN A 223 -9.11 -15.77 5.72
C ASN A 223 -9.80 -14.77 6.64
N GLY A 224 -10.04 -13.54 6.17
CA GLY A 224 -10.65 -12.47 6.96
C GLY A 224 -9.69 -11.79 7.93
N ASN A 225 -8.38 -11.89 7.72
CA ASN A 225 -7.41 -11.09 8.45
C ASN A 225 -7.36 -9.69 7.84
N LEU A 226 -7.43 -8.67 8.69
CA LEU A 226 -7.41 -7.26 8.29
C LEU A 226 -5.98 -6.78 8.07
N PHE A 227 -5.72 -6.19 6.92
CA PHE A 227 -4.44 -5.58 6.59
C PHE A 227 -4.58 -4.10 6.28
N VAL A 228 -3.57 -3.34 6.66
CA VAL A 228 -3.44 -1.90 6.36
C VAL A 228 -2.05 -1.62 5.85
N THR A 229 -1.96 -0.88 4.75
CA THR A 229 -0.71 -0.25 4.31
C THR A 229 -0.57 1.11 4.97
N ASP A 230 0.63 1.42 5.45
CA ASP A 230 0.94 2.72 6.03
C ASP A 230 2.21 3.29 5.40
N ASN A 231 2.18 4.56 5.04
CA ASN A 231 3.33 5.22 4.42
C ASN A 231 4.41 5.50 5.46
N GLN A 232 5.67 5.53 5.02
CA GLN A 232 6.83 5.89 5.86
C GLN A 232 6.59 7.22 6.58
N SER A 233 7.21 7.38 7.72
CA SER A 233 6.98 8.54 8.58
C SER A 233 8.23 9.04 9.30
N ASP A 234 7.99 10.04 10.14
CA ASP A 234 8.92 10.59 11.12
C ASP A 234 9.24 9.63 12.29
N TRP A 235 8.64 8.42 12.34
CA TRP A 235 8.87 7.38 13.35
C TRP A 235 9.11 5.99 12.75
N VAL A 236 8.30 5.57 11.81
CA VAL A 236 8.45 4.29 11.13
C VAL A 236 9.16 4.54 9.79
N PRO A 237 10.37 4.03 9.62
CA PRO A 237 11.32 4.52 8.61
C PRO A 237 11.01 4.10 7.18
N THR A 238 10.13 3.14 6.96
CA THR A 238 9.72 2.74 5.61
C THR A 238 8.26 2.33 5.59
N SER A 239 7.66 2.40 4.42
CA SER A 239 6.26 2.00 4.22
C SER A 239 6.04 0.53 4.56
N SER A 240 4.87 0.22 5.06
CA SER A 240 4.60 -1.04 5.74
C SER A 240 3.25 -1.65 5.37
N LEU A 241 3.16 -2.98 5.42
CA LEU A 241 1.90 -3.71 5.47
C LEU A 241 1.74 -4.32 6.86
N TYR A 242 0.69 -3.92 7.56
CA TYR A 242 0.38 -4.41 8.91
C TYR A 242 -0.78 -5.39 8.89
N HIS A 243 -0.65 -6.51 9.61
CA HIS A 243 -1.78 -7.32 10.05
C HIS A 243 -2.43 -6.65 11.25
N VAL A 244 -3.63 -6.11 11.08
CA VAL A 244 -4.28 -5.25 12.09
C VAL A 244 -5.14 -6.07 13.03
N ARG A 245 -4.85 -5.94 14.33
CA ARG A 245 -5.57 -6.59 15.42
C ARG A 245 -6.11 -5.56 16.41
N LYS A 246 -7.24 -5.86 16.99
CA LYS A 246 -7.89 -4.97 17.99
C LYS A 246 -6.94 -4.61 19.14
N ASN A 247 -6.96 -3.34 19.53
CA ASN A 247 -6.16 -2.74 20.61
C ASN A 247 -4.64 -2.67 20.37
N ASN A 248 -4.12 -3.14 19.22
CA ASN A 248 -2.70 -3.08 18.94
C ASN A 248 -2.28 -1.65 18.55
N PHE A 249 -0.98 -1.38 18.76
CA PHE A 249 -0.29 -0.16 18.38
C PHE A 249 0.74 -0.46 17.27
N TYR A 250 0.80 0.39 16.22
CA TYR A 250 1.58 0.12 15.02
C TYR A 250 2.77 1.05 14.80
N GLY A 251 3.10 1.88 15.79
CA GLY A 251 4.40 2.55 15.90
C GLY A 251 4.35 4.06 15.85
N HIS A 252 3.38 4.72 15.23
CA HIS A 252 3.34 6.18 15.24
C HIS A 252 2.68 6.71 16.53
N PRO A 253 3.42 7.45 17.39
CA PRO A 253 2.94 7.78 18.74
C PRO A 253 1.78 8.78 18.77
N ALA A 254 1.60 9.63 17.73
CA ALA A 254 0.59 10.69 17.70
C ALA A 254 -0.81 10.23 18.15
N SER A 255 -1.23 9.06 17.68
CA SER A 255 -2.56 8.51 17.95
C SER A 255 -2.80 8.11 19.40
N LEU A 256 -1.73 7.90 20.19
CA LEU A 256 -1.81 7.48 21.59
C LEU A 256 -2.46 8.53 22.48
N VAL A 257 -2.47 9.80 22.10
CA VAL A 257 -3.15 10.90 22.85
C VAL A 257 -4.62 10.61 23.12
N TRP A 258 -5.27 9.74 22.31
CA TRP A 258 -6.67 9.35 22.47
C TRP A 258 -6.87 8.07 23.28
N LYS A 259 -5.80 7.43 23.74
CA LYS A 259 -5.87 6.32 24.69
C LYS A 259 -5.96 6.83 26.12
N LYS A 260 -6.82 6.20 26.93
CA LYS A 260 -7.06 6.58 28.33
C LYS A 260 -5.79 6.62 29.18
N GLU A 261 -4.92 5.65 28.98
CA GLU A 261 -3.64 5.52 29.69
C GLU A 261 -2.60 6.60 29.33
N TRP A 262 -2.83 7.33 28.23
CA TRP A 262 -1.99 8.43 27.78
C TRP A 262 -2.57 9.82 28.07
N LYS A 263 -3.69 9.91 28.80
CA LYS A 263 -4.38 11.19 29.06
C LYS A 263 -3.49 12.29 29.66
N ASN A 264 -2.54 11.89 30.53
CA ASN A 264 -1.65 12.79 31.25
C ASN A 264 -0.18 12.71 30.80
N ARG A 265 0.07 12.09 29.65
CA ARG A 265 1.40 11.95 29.06
C ARG A 265 1.40 12.45 27.62
N ASP A 266 2.49 13.09 27.24
CA ASP A 266 2.75 13.35 25.82
C ASP A 266 3.45 12.12 25.20
N PRO A 267 2.85 11.45 24.20
CA PRO A 267 3.46 10.25 23.63
C PRO A 267 4.74 10.54 22.84
N PHE A 268 4.96 11.76 22.37
CA PHE A 268 6.19 12.14 21.68
C PHE A 268 7.41 12.28 22.64
N ASN A 269 7.15 12.43 23.93
CA ASN A 269 8.16 12.45 24.97
C ASN A 269 8.39 11.06 25.63
N ALA A 270 7.73 10.03 25.14
CA ALA A 270 7.95 8.67 25.62
C ALA A 270 9.30 8.13 25.14
N PRO A 271 9.99 7.34 25.98
CA PRO A 271 11.21 6.68 25.54
C PRO A 271 10.98 5.79 24.30
N ILE A 272 11.87 5.89 23.31
CA ILE A 272 11.78 5.10 22.06
C ILE A 272 11.69 3.60 22.39
N ALA A 273 12.46 3.10 23.38
CA ALA A 273 12.43 1.70 23.80
C ALA A 273 11.07 1.26 24.35
N GLU A 274 10.30 2.16 25.01
CA GLU A 274 8.93 1.89 25.46
C GLU A 274 8.00 1.73 24.25
N LEU A 275 8.04 2.67 23.32
CA LEU A 275 7.23 2.64 22.11
C LEU A 275 7.58 1.43 21.22
N ASP A 276 8.87 1.10 21.07
CA ASP A 276 9.31 -0.06 20.28
C ASP A 276 8.84 -1.38 20.89
N LYS A 277 8.79 -1.48 22.22
CA LYS A 277 8.26 -2.64 22.93
C LYS A 277 6.75 -2.79 22.75
N MET A 278 6.03 -1.68 22.66
CA MET A 278 4.57 -1.68 22.51
C MET A 278 4.13 -2.00 21.09
N ARG A 279 4.92 -1.63 20.08
CA ARG A 279 4.48 -1.70 18.69
C ARG A 279 4.41 -3.13 18.15
N THR A 280 3.43 -3.38 17.35
CA THR A 280 3.31 -4.57 16.49
C THR A 280 4.15 -4.36 15.24
N ARG A 281 5.02 -5.32 14.93
CA ARG A 281 5.86 -5.29 13.73
C ARG A 281 5.03 -5.42 12.45
N ALA A 282 5.50 -4.81 11.37
CA ALA A 282 4.91 -4.98 10.06
C ALA A 282 5.06 -6.43 9.57
N ALA A 283 4.03 -6.95 8.91
CA ALA A 283 4.13 -8.24 8.22
C ALA A 283 5.09 -8.15 7.03
N VAL A 284 5.06 -7.02 6.30
CA VAL A 284 5.97 -6.74 5.20
C VAL A 284 6.39 -5.27 5.28
N LEU A 285 7.69 -5.03 5.16
CA LEU A 285 8.27 -3.71 4.94
C LEU A 285 8.53 -3.53 3.45
N PHE A 286 8.18 -2.36 2.91
CA PHE A 286 8.44 -1.99 1.52
C PHE A 286 9.65 -1.06 1.47
N PRO A 287 10.85 -1.55 1.11
CA PRO A 287 12.02 -0.71 1.07
C PRO A 287 11.84 0.52 0.18
N GLN A 288 12.08 1.69 0.78
CA GLN A 288 11.93 3.00 0.14
C GLN A 288 12.79 3.08 -1.13
N GLY A 289 12.22 3.60 -2.20
CA GLY A 289 12.90 3.72 -3.50
C GLY A 289 13.09 2.40 -4.26
N ILE A 290 12.93 1.24 -3.60
CA ILE A 290 13.14 -0.10 -4.18
C ILE A 290 11.82 -0.77 -4.49
N MET A 291 10.95 -0.96 -3.49
CA MET A 291 9.64 -1.61 -3.65
C MET A 291 8.50 -0.61 -3.75
N ALA A 292 8.25 0.16 -2.70
CA ALA A 292 7.25 1.22 -2.74
C ALA A 292 7.67 2.42 -1.90
N ASN A 293 7.20 3.60 -2.32
CA ASN A 293 7.26 4.82 -1.54
C ASN A 293 5.92 5.06 -0.83
N SER A 294 4.82 4.91 -1.57
CA SER A 294 3.46 5.16 -1.08
C SER A 294 2.52 4.02 -1.49
N PRO A 295 2.60 2.86 -0.78
CA PRO A 295 1.72 1.73 -1.04
C PRO A 295 0.27 2.10 -0.71
N THR A 296 -0.66 1.53 -1.48
CA THR A 296 -2.09 1.81 -1.37
C THR A 296 -2.87 0.58 -0.93
N GLN A 297 -4.13 0.48 -1.32
CA GLN A 297 -5.06 -0.57 -0.89
C GLN A 297 -4.49 -1.98 -1.07
N PRO A 298 -4.39 -2.80 0.01
CA PRO A 298 -4.17 -4.23 -0.13
C PRO A 298 -5.45 -4.92 -0.59
N LEU A 299 -5.39 -5.62 -1.72
CA LEU A 299 -6.50 -6.34 -2.31
C LEU A 299 -6.14 -7.81 -2.52
N ALA A 300 -6.89 -8.72 -1.89
CA ALA A 300 -6.70 -10.16 -2.11
C ALA A 300 -7.28 -10.61 -3.45
N ASP A 301 -6.53 -11.42 -4.19
CA ASP A 301 -7.07 -12.09 -5.37
C ASP A 301 -8.02 -13.23 -4.97
N MET A 302 -9.31 -12.94 -5.06
CA MET A 302 -10.41 -13.89 -4.84
C MET A 302 -11.01 -14.40 -6.15
N THR A 303 -10.33 -14.23 -7.29
CA THR A 303 -10.87 -14.56 -8.62
C THR A 303 -10.88 -16.05 -8.94
N ASN A 304 -10.33 -16.89 -8.04
CA ASN A 304 -10.18 -18.34 -8.23
C ASN A 304 -9.44 -18.68 -9.54
N GLY A 305 -8.36 -17.94 -9.81
CA GLY A 305 -7.49 -18.14 -10.97
C GLY A 305 -7.93 -17.43 -12.25
N LYS A 306 -9.04 -16.68 -12.28
CA LYS A 306 -9.41 -15.87 -13.45
C LYS A 306 -8.42 -14.75 -13.74
N PHE A 307 -7.70 -14.27 -12.73
CA PHE A 307 -6.62 -13.28 -12.89
C PHE A 307 -5.23 -13.92 -13.04
N GLY A 308 -5.14 -15.23 -13.19
CA GLY A 308 -3.90 -15.96 -13.38
C GLY A 308 -3.47 -16.75 -12.14
N PRO A 309 -2.16 -17.08 -12.01
CA PRO A 309 -1.71 -18.09 -11.05
C PRO A 309 -1.65 -17.60 -9.60
N PHE A 310 -1.85 -16.32 -9.30
CA PHE A 310 -1.53 -15.73 -7.99
C PHE A 310 -2.71 -15.65 -7.03
N SER A 311 -3.74 -16.45 -7.23
CA SER A 311 -4.93 -16.48 -6.38
C SER A 311 -4.57 -16.60 -4.89
N GLY A 312 -5.22 -15.80 -4.06
CA GLY A 312 -4.99 -15.73 -2.61
C GLY A 312 -3.91 -14.78 -2.15
N GLN A 313 -3.08 -14.26 -3.05
CA GLN A 313 -2.08 -13.26 -2.70
C GLN A 313 -2.67 -11.85 -2.67
N LEU A 314 -1.99 -10.93 -1.97
CA LEU A 314 -2.39 -9.53 -1.94
C LEU A 314 -1.74 -8.75 -3.07
N PHE A 315 -2.52 -7.95 -3.76
CA PHE A 315 -2.06 -6.93 -4.70
C PHE A 315 -2.12 -5.56 -4.04
N ILE A 316 -1.10 -4.72 -4.25
CA ILE A 316 -0.98 -3.41 -3.63
C ILE A 316 -0.54 -2.41 -4.70
N GLY A 317 -1.30 -1.32 -4.86
CA GLY A 317 -0.94 -0.22 -5.73
C GLY A 317 0.22 0.60 -5.16
N GLU A 318 0.91 1.33 -6.01
CA GLU A 318 1.96 2.27 -5.64
C GLU A 318 1.70 3.62 -6.34
N ILE A 319 1.56 4.69 -5.53
CA ILE A 319 1.13 5.99 -6.07
C ILE A 319 2.23 6.67 -6.89
N ASN A 320 3.49 6.59 -6.45
CA ASN A 320 4.59 7.35 -7.05
C ASN A 320 5.20 6.68 -8.29
N ARG A 321 4.78 5.45 -8.60
CA ARG A 321 5.30 4.68 -9.73
C ARG A 321 4.19 4.04 -10.54
N ASP A 322 4.50 3.67 -11.76
CA ASP A 322 3.70 2.85 -12.66
C ASP A 322 3.78 1.36 -12.28
N ARG A 323 3.52 1.06 -10.97
CA ARG A 323 3.75 -0.24 -10.36
C ARG A 323 2.58 -0.71 -9.52
N ILE A 324 2.34 -2.02 -9.58
CA ILE A 324 1.55 -2.77 -8.60
C ILE A 324 2.47 -3.84 -8.02
N LEU A 325 2.42 -4.01 -6.72
CA LEU A 325 3.15 -5.04 -5.99
C LEU A 325 2.26 -6.25 -5.75
N ARG A 326 2.90 -7.39 -5.58
CA ARG A 326 2.31 -8.63 -5.09
C ARG A 326 2.99 -9.02 -3.78
N VAL A 327 2.20 -9.46 -2.80
CA VAL A 327 2.68 -9.84 -1.47
C VAL A 327 2.35 -11.30 -1.19
N MET A 328 3.37 -12.02 -0.76
CA MET A 328 3.34 -13.43 -0.37
C MET A 328 3.50 -13.50 1.15
N LEU A 329 2.44 -13.85 1.87
CA LEU A 329 2.41 -13.91 3.32
C LEU A 329 2.51 -15.34 3.83
N GLU A 330 3.19 -15.51 4.96
CA GLU A 330 3.21 -16.74 5.74
C GLU A 330 3.10 -16.46 7.24
N LYS A 331 2.65 -17.45 8.01
CA LYS A 331 2.63 -17.37 9.48
C LYS A 331 3.82 -18.14 10.05
N VAL A 332 4.62 -17.46 10.86
CA VAL A 332 5.74 -18.05 11.62
C VAL A 332 5.58 -17.67 13.08
N GLY A 333 5.51 -18.67 13.97
CA GLY A 333 5.27 -18.42 15.39
C GLY A 333 3.99 -17.62 15.68
N GLY A 334 2.93 -17.83 14.87
CA GLY A 334 1.62 -17.16 15.02
C GLY A 334 1.53 -15.73 14.44
N GLU A 335 2.61 -15.18 13.91
CA GLU A 335 2.66 -13.85 13.32
C GLU A 335 2.87 -13.91 11.81
N PHE A 336 2.29 -12.94 11.08
CA PHE A 336 2.52 -12.81 9.66
C PHE A 336 3.86 -12.14 9.38
N GLN A 337 4.55 -12.68 8.40
CA GLN A 337 5.70 -12.11 7.72
C GLN A 337 5.68 -12.55 6.26
N GLY A 338 6.60 -12.07 5.42
CA GLY A 338 6.62 -12.53 4.05
C GLY A 338 7.39 -11.63 3.10
N ALA A 339 7.16 -11.87 1.82
CA ALA A 339 7.87 -11.20 0.74
C ALA A 339 6.96 -10.28 -0.08
N CYS A 340 7.55 -9.24 -0.66
CA CYS A 340 6.97 -8.43 -1.71
C CYS A 340 7.81 -8.49 -2.98
N ILE A 341 7.13 -8.40 -4.11
CA ILE A 341 7.71 -8.45 -5.46
C ILE A 341 6.90 -7.51 -6.37
N PRO A 342 7.48 -6.82 -7.34
CA PRO A 342 6.71 -6.16 -8.37
C PRO A 342 5.83 -7.18 -9.10
N PHE A 343 4.55 -6.86 -9.29
CA PHE A 343 3.66 -7.63 -10.18
C PHE A 343 3.73 -7.05 -11.58
N ILE A 344 3.46 -5.76 -11.70
CA ILE A 344 3.62 -4.97 -12.92
C ILE A 344 4.46 -3.74 -12.59
N ASP A 345 5.39 -3.40 -13.46
CA ASP A 345 6.31 -2.26 -13.35
C ASP A 345 6.47 -1.67 -14.75
N GLY A 346 5.80 -0.56 -15.02
CA GLY A 346 5.63 -0.03 -16.37
C GLY A 346 4.54 -0.76 -17.18
N HIS A 347 4.88 -1.30 -18.31
CA HIS A 347 4.01 -2.09 -19.22
C HIS A 347 2.72 -1.37 -19.66
N GLY A 348 2.72 -0.03 -19.65
CA GLY A 348 1.55 0.80 -19.98
C GLY A 348 0.65 1.12 -18.81
N LEU A 349 0.97 0.66 -17.60
CA LEU A 349 0.32 1.13 -16.38
C LEU A 349 0.74 2.59 -16.13
N ARG A 350 -0.19 3.41 -15.64
CA ARG A 350 0.08 4.81 -15.27
C ARG A 350 0.59 4.91 -13.84
N ILE A 351 1.20 6.04 -13.52
CA ILE A 351 1.49 6.48 -12.15
C ILE A 351 0.18 6.86 -11.45
N GLY A 352 0.15 6.82 -10.12
CA GLY A 352 -1.00 7.23 -9.33
C GLY A 352 -1.93 6.09 -8.91
N ASN A 353 -1.45 4.84 -8.85
CA ASN A 353 -2.25 3.64 -8.57
C ASN A 353 -2.79 3.64 -7.14
N ASN A 354 -3.95 4.28 -6.96
CA ASN A 354 -4.54 4.58 -5.65
C ASN A 354 -5.52 3.49 -5.17
N ARG A 355 -6.37 2.98 -6.06
CA ARG A 355 -7.41 2.00 -5.70
C ARG A 355 -7.41 0.82 -6.64
N LEU A 356 -7.67 -0.34 -6.07
CA LEU A 356 -7.73 -1.61 -6.78
C LEU A 356 -9.07 -2.30 -6.52
N SER A 357 -9.65 -2.92 -7.54
CA SER A 357 -10.82 -3.79 -7.39
C SER A 357 -10.82 -4.87 -8.47
N PHE A 358 -11.22 -6.10 -8.13
CA PHE A 358 -11.41 -7.15 -9.13
C PHE A 358 -12.81 -7.06 -9.73
N GLY A 359 -12.87 -7.02 -11.05
CA GLY A 359 -14.13 -7.08 -11.78
C GLY A 359 -14.76 -8.49 -11.79
N PRO A 360 -16.04 -8.61 -12.15
CA PRO A 360 -16.76 -9.89 -12.21
C PRO A 360 -16.16 -10.88 -13.22
N ASP A 361 -15.44 -10.39 -14.19
CA ASP A 361 -14.71 -11.18 -15.19
C ASP A 361 -13.31 -11.62 -14.71
N GLY A 362 -12.91 -11.21 -13.50
CA GLY A 362 -11.62 -11.50 -12.90
C GLY A 362 -10.51 -10.53 -13.28
N SER A 363 -10.75 -9.51 -14.10
CA SER A 363 -9.75 -8.47 -14.38
C SER A 363 -9.52 -7.55 -13.18
N LEU A 364 -8.30 -7.03 -13.04
CA LEU A 364 -7.94 -6.06 -12.00
C LEU A 364 -8.14 -4.63 -12.53
N TRP A 365 -8.99 -3.86 -11.85
CA TRP A 365 -9.26 -2.46 -12.14
C TRP A 365 -8.45 -1.57 -11.23
N VAL A 366 -7.86 -0.53 -11.80
CA VAL A 366 -6.89 0.35 -11.13
C VAL A 366 -7.35 1.79 -11.31
N GLY A 367 -7.72 2.43 -10.21
CA GLY A 367 -8.04 3.85 -10.16
C GLY A 367 -6.80 4.68 -9.87
N GLN A 368 -6.51 5.66 -10.74
CA GLN A 368 -5.37 6.53 -10.60
C GLN A 368 -5.75 7.93 -10.13
N ILE A 369 -4.83 8.53 -9.36
CA ILE A 369 -4.87 9.93 -8.93
C ILE A 369 -3.62 10.66 -9.38
N SER A 370 -3.67 12.00 -9.31
CA SER A 370 -2.52 12.87 -9.56
C SER A 370 -2.57 14.04 -8.58
N PHE A 371 -1.42 14.39 -8.01
CA PHE A 371 -1.28 15.56 -7.15
C PHE A 371 -0.09 16.38 -7.64
N SER A 372 -0.33 17.63 -8.00
CA SER A 372 0.72 18.55 -8.45
C SER A 372 1.88 18.61 -7.47
N GLY A 373 3.11 18.42 -7.96
CA GLY A 373 4.33 18.48 -7.18
C GLY A 373 4.66 17.22 -6.37
N TRP A 374 3.78 16.21 -6.36
CA TRP A 374 4.03 14.96 -5.64
C TRP A 374 3.77 13.70 -6.51
N VAL A 375 2.65 13.65 -7.21
CA VAL A 375 2.28 12.52 -8.08
C VAL A 375 1.95 13.07 -9.45
N GLU A 376 2.92 13.09 -10.33
CA GLU A 376 2.76 13.59 -11.69
C GLU A 376 2.34 12.45 -12.63
N GLY A 377 1.07 12.05 -12.50
CA GLY A 377 0.46 11.02 -13.32
C GLY A 377 -0.72 11.56 -14.14
N LYS A 378 -1.28 10.71 -14.97
CA LYS A 378 -2.54 10.98 -15.65
C LYS A 378 -3.65 10.23 -14.91
N PRO A 379 -4.56 10.94 -14.20
CA PRO A 379 -5.65 10.30 -13.47
C PRO A 379 -6.60 9.56 -14.41
N GLY A 380 -7.39 8.64 -13.88
CA GLY A 380 -8.35 7.85 -14.62
C GLY A 380 -8.48 6.44 -14.08
N ILE A 381 -8.94 5.55 -14.93
CA ILE A 381 -9.08 4.13 -14.62
C ILE A 381 -8.42 3.31 -15.72
N GLN A 382 -7.64 2.32 -15.30
CA GLN A 382 -7.11 1.28 -16.18
C GLN A 382 -7.58 -0.10 -15.72
N ARG A 383 -7.55 -1.06 -16.61
CA ARG A 383 -7.93 -2.45 -16.38
C ARG A 383 -6.79 -3.34 -16.82
N ILE A 384 -6.43 -4.31 -15.99
CA ILE A 384 -5.42 -5.31 -16.28
C ILE A 384 -6.13 -6.65 -16.48
N VAL A 385 -5.98 -7.22 -17.68
CA VAL A 385 -6.65 -8.44 -18.10
C VAL A 385 -5.64 -9.55 -18.25
N PHE A 386 -5.88 -10.69 -17.62
CA PHE A 386 -5.11 -11.91 -17.82
C PHE A 386 -5.44 -12.52 -19.19
N THR A 387 -4.42 -12.91 -19.95
CA THR A 387 -4.59 -13.41 -21.32
C THR A 387 -4.77 -14.93 -21.41
N GLY A 388 -4.58 -15.65 -20.29
CA GLY A 388 -4.60 -17.11 -20.23
C GLY A 388 -3.20 -17.74 -20.10
N ASP A 389 -2.14 -17.04 -20.50
CA ASP A 389 -0.77 -17.52 -20.41
C ASP A 389 -0.10 -17.07 -19.10
N ALA A 390 0.20 -18.00 -18.20
CA ALA A 390 0.87 -17.68 -16.93
C ALA A 390 2.28 -17.09 -17.16
N PRO A 391 2.65 -16.00 -16.48
CA PRO A 391 4.00 -15.46 -16.54
C PRO A 391 4.99 -16.45 -15.93
N ILE A 392 6.27 -16.33 -16.31
CA ILE A 392 7.34 -17.05 -15.64
C ILE A 392 7.81 -16.19 -14.48
N ASP A 393 7.40 -16.55 -13.28
CA ASP A 393 7.65 -15.73 -12.10
C ASP A 393 7.75 -16.58 -10.83
N VAL A 394 8.22 -15.97 -9.74
CA VAL A 394 8.14 -16.59 -8.42
C VAL A 394 6.69 -16.59 -7.96
N TYR A 395 6.15 -17.78 -7.73
CA TYR A 395 4.82 -17.95 -7.16
C TYR A 395 4.81 -17.63 -5.66
N THR A 396 5.74 -18.27 -4.91
CA THR A 396 5.95 -17.96 -3.48
C THR A 396 7.43 -17.96 -3.11
N MET A 397 7.77 -17.15 -2.12
CA MET A 397 9.01 -17.22 -1.35
C MET A 397 8.63 -17.46 0.10
N SER A 398 9.16 -18.51 0.71
CA SER A 398 8.88 -18.88 2.10
C SER A 398 10.14 -19.17 2.88
N LEU A 399 10.11 -18.90 4.19
CA LEU A 399 11.23 -19.16 5.10
C LEU A 399 11.35 -20.65 5.40
N THR A 400 12.59 -21.15 5.44
CA THR A 400 12.95 -22.45 6.00
C THR A 400 13.83 -22.28 7.23
N SER A 401 14.21 -23.35 7.92
CA SER A 401 15.17 -23.26 9.03
C SER A 401 16.59 -22.89 8.61
N LYS A 402 16.92 -22.94 7.31
CA LYS A 402 18.26 -22.72 6.76
C LYS A 402 18.33 -21.69 5.63
N GLY A 403 17.23 -21.02 5.31
CA GLY A 403 17.18 -20.08 4.20
C GLY A 403 15.77 -19.92 3.64
N PHE A 404 15.62 -20.05 2.33
CA PHE A 404 14.34 -19.80 1.66
C PHE A 404 14.01 -20.86 0.62
N ASP A 405 12.74 -21.18 0.50
CA ASP A 405 12.17 -21.92 -0.61
C ASP A 405 11.49 -20.95 -1.59
N PHE A 406 11.81 -21.08 -2.86
CA PHE A 406 11.14 -20.40 -3.97
C PHE A 406 10.32 -21.41 -4.76
N ILE A 407 9.03 -21.16 -4.91
CA ILE A 407 8.17 -21.89 -5.84
C ILE A 407 7.91 -21.00 -7.04
N PHE A 408 7.99 -21.56 -8.24
CA PHE A 408 7.80 -20.85 -9.50
C PHE A 408 6.48 -21.23 -10.16
N THR A 409 5.93 -20.31 -10.93
CA THR A 409 4.67 -20.52 -11.69
C THR A 409 4.81 -21.62 -12.76
N GLN A 410 6.03 -21.77 -13.31
CA GLN A 410 6.37 -22.77 -14.33
C GLN A 410 7.71 -23.42 -14.01
N PRO A 411 8.03 -24.62 -14.56
CA PRO A 411 9.32 -25.24 -14.39
C PRO A 411 10.47 -24.34 -14.87
N ILE A 412 11.54 -24.25 -14.08
CA ILE A 412 12.77 -23.53 -14.37
C ILE A 412 13.87 -24.48 -14.81
N ASP A 413 14.85 -23.96 -15.51
CA ASP A 413 16.05 -24.67 -15.97
C ASP A 413 16.91 -25.08 -14.77
N ALA A 414 17.16 -26.38 -14.62
CA ALA A 414 17.86 -26.93 -13.47
C ALA A 414 19.30 -26.42 -13.36
N ALA A 415 19.98 -26.19 -14.48
CA ALA A 415 21.39 -25.73 -14.48
C ALA A 415 21.49 -24.29 -14.01
N THR A 416 20.64 -23.39 -14.51
CA THR A 416 20.62 -22.00 -14.06
C THR A 416 20.13 -21.86 -12.62
N ALA A 417 19.17 -22.70 -12.21
CA ALA A 417 18.63 -22.71 -10.86
C ALA A 417 19.61 -23.29 -9.81
N ALA A 418 20.43 -24.27 -10.19
CA ALA A 418 21.43 -24.86 -9.29
C ALA A 418 22.69 -23.99 -9.13
N ASN A 419 22.89 -22.96 -9.98
CA ASN A 419 24.05 -22.10 -9.90
C ASN A 419 23.90 -21.05 -8.80
N PRO A 420 24.68 -21.11 -7.69
CA PRO A 420 24.55 -20.16 -6.58
C PRO A 420 24.83 -18.71 -6.99
N THR A 421 25.61 -18.46 -8.05
CA THR A 421 25.93 -17.09 -8.51
C THR A 421 24.74 -16.34 -9.09
N ASN A 422 23.64 -17.06 -9.41
CA ASN A 422 22.38 -16.49 -9.85
C ASN A 422 21.52 -15.96 -8.69
N TYR A 423 21.97 -16.10 -7.46
CA TYR A 423 21.29 -15.58 -6.29
C TYR A 423 22.18 -14.57 -5.58
N LYS A 424 21.79 -13.31 -5.60
CA LYS A 424 22.45 -12.27 -4.83
C LYS A 424 21.50 -11.88 -3.71
N ILE A 425 21.95 -12.03 -2.48
CA ILE A 425 21.17 -11.65 -1.31
C ILE A 425 21.94 -10.61 -0.52
N ARG A 426 21.29 -9.49 -0.28
CA ARG A 426 21.70 -8.47 0.67
C ARG A 426 20.68 -8.40 1.78
N ARG A 427 21.09 -8.24 3.03
CA ARG A 427 20.19 -7.95 4.13
C ARG A 427 20.51 -6.61 4.76
N TYR A 428 19.50 -5.96 5.28
CA TYR A 428 19.59 -4.72 6.02
C TYR A 428 18.37 -4.57 6.92
N ARG A 429 18.40 -3.60 7.83
CA ARG A 429 17.25 -3.25 8.64
C ARG A 429 17.03 -1.75 8.67
N TYR A 430 15.91 -1.33 9.19
CA TYR A 430 15.58 0.05 9.50
C TYR A 430 15.50 0.22 11.02
N GLU A 431 15.91 1.37 11.51
CA GLU A 431 15.81 1.71 12.91
C GLU A 431 14.49 2.42 13.20
N TYR A 432 13.77 1.96 14.21
CA TYR A 432 12.61 2.67 14.73
C TYR A 432 13.09 3.79 15.63
N LYS A 433 12.95 5.03 15.19
CA LYS A 433 13.36 6.22 15.93
C LYS A 433 12.55 7.44 15.51
N LYS A 434 12.55 8.47 16.33
CA LYS A 434 12.06 9.79 15.95
C LYS A 434 13.00 10.37 14.88
N LYS A 435 12.44 10.93 13.84
CA LYS A 435 13.20 11.74 12.87
C LYS A 435 13.73 12.98 13.55
N ASP A 436 15.03 13.21 13.48
CA ASP A 436 15.66 14.43 13.94
C ASP A 436 16.03 15.30 12.74
N PRO A 437 15.43 16.49 12.58
CA PRO A 437 15.73 17.38 11.47
C PRO A 437 17.19 17.87 11.47
N GLU A 438 17.85 17.90 12.63
CA GLU A 438 19.23 18.37 12.78
C GLU A 438 20.27 17.31 12.39
N GLU A 439 19.92 16.00 12.47
CA GLU A 439 20.84 14.94 12.10
C GLU A 439 21.14 14.87 10.60
N GLY A 440 20.31 15.48 9.75
CA GLY A 440 20.47 15.45 8.28
C GLY A 440 20.40 14.04 7.68
N ILE A 441 20.07 13.03 8.47
CA ILE A 441 19.99 11.61 8.06
C ILE A 441 18.54 11.28 7.72
N ASP A 442 18.33 10.72 6.54
CA ASP A 442 17.02 10.21 6.17
C ASP A 442 16.67 9.01 7.07
N ILE A 443 15.51 9.06 7.72
CA ILE A 443 14.99 7.97 8.55
C ILE A 443 14.86 6.66 7.76
N ALA A 444 14.66 6.74 6.44
CA ALA A 444 14.62 5.59 5.54
C ALA A 444 16.00 5.00 5.23
N THR A 445 17.08 5.45 5.90
CA THR A 445 18.42 4.92 5.71
C THR A 445 18.49 3.45 6.15
N GLN A 446 18.98 2.62 5.26
CA GLN A 446 19.27 1.22 5.53
C GLN A 446 20.51 1.11 6.40
N ILE A 447 20.39 0.43 7.54
CA ILE A 447 21.52 0.18 8.46
C ILE A 447 21.84 -1.31 8.53
N ASP A 448 23.07 -1.63 8.99
CA ASP A 448 23.59 -3.00 9.08
C ASP A 448 23.52 -3.77 7.74
N ALA A 449 23.67 -3.05 6.63
CA ALA A 449 23.62 -3.62 5.31
C ALA A 449 24.84 -4.52 5.05
N GLN A 450 24.57 -5.76 4.63
CA GLN A 450 25.62 -6.73 4.32
C GLN A 450 25.14 -7.77 3.30
N ASP A 451 26.08 -8.30 2.53
CA ASP A 451 25.82 -9.41 1.65
C ASP A 451 25.68 -10.71 2.45
N VAL A 452 24.80 -11.59 1.97
CA VAL A 452 24.54 -12.89 2.60
C VAL A 452 25.13 -14.00 1.76
N THR A 453 25.96 -14.83 2.37
CA THR A 453 26.59 -15.96 1.70
C THR A 453 25.56 -17.03 1.31
N ILE A 454 25.54 -17.42 0.05
CA ILE A 454 24.78 -18.56 -0.45
C ILE A 454 25.62 -19.82 -0.25
N ILE A 455 25.12 -20.77 0.51
CA ILE A 455 25.76 -22.05 0.78
C ILE A 455 25.42 -23.07 -0.30
N SER A 456 24.15 -23.16 -0.68
CA SER A 456 23.70 -24.06 -1.74
C SER A 456 22.39 -23.63 -2.35
N SER A 457 22.18 -23.99 -3.61
CA SER A 457 20.92 -23.90 -4.32
C SER A 457 20.55 -25.28 -4.84
N LYS A 458 19.35 -25.77 -4.49
CA LYS A 458 18.87 -27.10 -4.84
C LYS A 458 17.51 -27.02 -5.53
N PRO A 459 17.47 -27.14 -6.87
CA PRO A 459 16.20 -27.27 -7.58
C PRO A 459 15.56 -28.63 -7.30
N SER A 460 14.22 -28.67 -7.27
CA SER A 460 13.44 -29.90 -7.22
C SER A 460 13.44 -30.62 -8.57
N GLN A 461 13.13 -31.91 -8.56
CA GLN A 461 13.12 -32.74 -9.75
C GLN A 461 12.12 -32.27 -10.83
N ASP A 462 10.98 -31.72 -10.40
CA ASP A 462 9.95 -31.15 -11.28
C ASP A 462 10.29 -29.73 -11.79
N GLY A 463 11.41 -29.17 -11.34
CA GLY A 463 11.86 -27.83 -11.68
C GLY A 463 11.02 -26.67 -11.13
N LYS A 464 9.97 -26.94 -10.32
CA LYS A 464 9.07 -25.89 -9.84
C LYS A 464 9.50 -25.25 -8.52
N LYS A 465 10.46 -25.85 -7.81
CA LYS A 465 10.93 -25.36 -6.52
C LYS A 465 12.45 -25.24 -6.50
N VAL A 466 12.96 -24.22 -5.82
CA VAL A 466 14.36 -24.11 -5.43
C VAL A 466 14.46 -23.90 -3.93
N SER A 467 15.23 -24.74 -3.26
CA SER A 467 15.60 -24.56 -1.85
C SER A 467 16.98 -23.91 -1.76
N LEU A 468 17.02 -22.71 -1.20
CA LEU A 468 18.24 -21.94 -1.02
C LEU A 468 18.69 -22.01 0.44
N THR A 469 19.90 -22.50 0.67
CA THR A 469 20.54 -22.47 1.99
C THR A 469 21.49 -21.28 2.06
N ILE A 470 21.37 -20.48 3.11
CA ILE A 470 22.18 -19.30 3.35
C ILE A 470 22.95 -19.39 4.66
N GLY A 471 24.00 -18.57 4.83
CA GLY A 471 24.90 -18.69 5.96
C GLY A 471 24.35 -18.27 7.30
N ASP A 472 23.45 -17.29 7.33
CA ASP A 472 23.03 -16.66 8.58
C ASP A 472 21.65 -16.00 8.42
N LEU A 473 20.65 -16.53 9.13
CA LEU A 473 19.30 -15.98 9.21
C LEU A 473 19.16 -15.12 10.48
N ARG A 474 18.83 -13.84 10.33
CA ARG A 474 18.64 -12.89 11.45
C ARG A 474 17.26 -12.27 11.45
N PRO A 475 16.48 -12.42 12.52
CA PRO A 475 15.20 -11.71 12.68
C PRO A 475 15.42 -10.18 12.74
N GLY A 476 14.40 -9.43 12.31
CA GLY A 476 14.42 -7.97 12.26
C GLY A 476 15.10 -7.38 11.02
N PHE A 477 15.48 -8.22 10.05
CA PHE A 477 16.09 -7.80 8.79
C PHE A 477 15.15 -8.00 7.59
N ILE A 478 15.37 -7.19 6.57
CA ILE A 478 14.86 -7.42 5.22
C ILE A 478 15.93 -8.16 4.44
N TYR A 479 15.54 -9.19 3.73
CA TYR A 479 16.37 -9.92 2.77
C TYR A 479 15.96 -9.51 1.37
N GLU A 480 16.80 -8.73 0.72
CA GLU A 480 16.68 -8.31 -0.67
C GLU A 480 17.36 -9.36 -1.54
N VAL A 481 16.58 -10.04 -2.36
CA VAL A 481 17.03 -11.15 -3.20
C VAL A 481 16.92 -10.76 -4.66
N ASN A 482 18.03 -10.85 -5.38
CA ASN A 482 18.04 -10.73 -6.84
C ASN A 482 18.29 -12.11 -7.47
N LEU A 483 17.35 -12.53 -8.35
CA LEU A 483 17.36 -13.82 -9.05
C LEU A 483 17.99 -13.67 -10.44
N GLY A 484 19.26 -13.37 -10.53
CA GLY A 484 20.09 -13.17 -11.73
C GLY A 484 19.59 -13.76 -13.06
N ASP A 485 20.30 -14.75 -13.60
CA ASP A 485 20.01 -15.37 -14.91
C ASP A 485 19.22 -16.68 -14.82
N ILE A 486 18.36 -16.80 -13.81
CA ILE A 486 17.42 -17.92 -13.72
C ILE A 486 16.44 -17.85 -14.90
N LYS A 487 16.26 -18.98 -15.60
CA LYS A 487 15.40 -19.10 -16.77
C LYS A 487 14.38 -20.24 -16.58
N SER A 488 13.29 -20.17 -17.32
CA SER A 488 12.38 -21.32 -17.43
C SER A 488 13.06 -22.49 -18.14
N ALA A 489 12.50 -23.69 -18.03
CA ALA A 489 12.95 -24.88 -18.77
C ALA A 489 12.95 -24.68 -20.31
N LYS A 490 12.23 -23.65 -20.80
CA LYS A 490 12.20 -23.21 -22.20
C LYS A 490 13.20 -22.08 -22.53
N GLY A 491 14.08 -21.73 -21.58
CA GLY A 491 15.10 -20.66 -21.76
C GLY A 491 14.59 -19.23 -21.63
N GLN A 492 13.32 -19.03 -21.22
CA GLN A 492 12.74 -17.68 -21.07
C GLN A 492 13.11 -17.08 -19.70
N PRO A 493 13.41 -15.77 -19.60
CA PRO A 493 13.75 -15.13 -18.34
C PRO A 493 12.54 -15.00 -17.40
N LEU A 494 12.79 -14.81 -16.10
CA LEU A 494 11.77 -14.44 -15.13
C LEU A 494 11.19 -13.05 -15.43
N SER A 495 9.90 -12.88 -15.21
CA SER A 495 9.22 -11.58 -15.36
C SER A 495 9.72 -10.57 -14.33
N ASN A 496 9.94 -11.02 -13.10
CA ASN A 496 10.47 -10.23 -12.00
C ASN A 496 11.63 -10.96 -11.33
N LYS A 497 12.68 -10.22 -10.96
CA LYS A 497 13.89 -10.78 -10.39
C LYS A 497 14.19 -10.30 -8.98
N LEU A 498 13.57 -9.19 -8.56
CA LEU A 498 13.83 -8.55 -7.27
C LEU A 498 12.70 -8.85 -6.27
N ILE A 499 13.06 -9.44 -5.14
CA ILE A 499 12.14 -9.81 -4.06
C ILE A 499 12.71 -9.28 -2.75
N CYS A 500 11.86 -8.70 -1.90
CA CYS A 500 12.24 -8.32 -0.54
C CYS A 500 11.41 -9.11 0.46
N TYR A 501 12.08 -9.89 1.31
CA TYR A 501 11.45 -10.66 2.38
C TYR A 501 11.69 -10.02 3.74
N THR A 502 10.63 -9.73 4.47
CA THR A 502 10.69 -9.23 5.86
C THR A 502 10.74 -10.41 6.82
N LEU A 503 11.86 -10.58 7.53
CA LEU A 503 12.06 -11.67 8.47
C LEU A 503 11.87 -11.15 9.91
N ASN A 504 10.73 -11.44 10.53
CA ASN A 504 10.43 -11.08 11.92
C ASN A 504 10.76 -12.20 12.89
N LYS A 505 10.48 -13.46 12.52
CA LYS A 505 10.67 -14.66 13.35
C LYS A 505 11.28 -15.80 12.55
N LEU A 506 12.14 -16.57 13.21
CA LEU A 506 12.69 -17.80 12.63
C LEU A 506 11.70 -18.97 12.76
N ARG A 507 11.77 -19.91 11.84
CA ARG A 507 11.15 -21.22 12.01
C ARG A 507 11.98 -22.03 13.01
N THR A 508 11.36 -22.47 14.06
CA THR A 508 11.91 -23.43 15.03
C THR A 508 11.86 -24.85 14.47
#